data_1c8a79c3900afc683e4499fcad1a04ac
#
_entry.id   1c8a79c3900afc683e4499fcad1a04ac
#
_cell.length_a   1.000
_cell.length_b   1.000
_cell.length_c   1.000
_cell.angle_alpha   90.00
_cell.angle_beta   90.00
_cell.angle_gamma   90.00
#
_symmetry.space_group_name_H-M   'P 1'
#
loop_
_entity.id
_entity.type
_entity.pdbx_description
1 polymer ?
#
loop_
_entity_poly.entity_id
_entity_poly.type
_entity_poly.pdbx_seq_one_letter_code
_entity_poly.pdbx_strand_id
1 'polypeptide(L)'
;MALDQDIPCKKALHNFLKIKYKTTELLNSSWGTSATNFNDLVFKNRVYPVAKQFEEDMQSFFEFYVETYFATVSKAFDVFFPNHLYLGCRFHGAAKQNKVLHDIASKYTDVISFNIYEYGVKDFNFKPKVDKPMLIGEFHFGTTTNGVWGGGLKHAYSLENQANLLEQYLGEAVQHPSIVGAHWFQWTDQPATGRLNDGENFRIGFVSVTDIPYQDLVTVSKAFAKNIFKMRF
;
A
#
# COMPACT_ATOMS: atom_id res chain seq x y z
N MET A 1 -13.80 14.71 7.14
CA MET A 1 -14.67 15.51 8.03
C MET A 1 -16.15 15.50 7.63
N ALA A 2 -16.52 14.88 6.55
CA ALA A 2 -17.94 14.64 6.18
C ALA A 2 -18.53 13.40 6.89
N LEU A 3 -17.81 12.80 7.82
CA LEU A 3 -18.20 11.60 8.53
C LEU A 3 -19.07 11.93 9.74
N ASP A 4 -19.89 10.96 10.15
CA ASP A 4 -20.73 11.04 11.33
C ASP A 4 -19.93 11.44 12.59
N GLN A 5 -20.52 12.22 13.48
CA GLN A 5 -19.83 12.75 14.67
C GLN A 5 -19.38 11.67 15.66
N ASP A 6 -20.02 10.51 15.63
CA ASP A 6 -19.71 9.41 16.55
C ASP A 6 -18.53 8.52 16.13
N ILE A 7 -17.94 8.75 14.97
CA ILE A 7 -16.78 7.99 14.52
C ILE A 7 -15.55 8.26 15.40
N PRO A 8 -14.87 7.22 15.92
CA PRO A 8 -13.72 7.38 16.83
C PRO A 8 -12.62 8.32 16.32
N CYS A 9 -12.29 8.23 15.02
CA CYS A 9 -11.29 9.09 14.40
C CYS A 9 -11.67 10.58 14.48
N LYS A 10 -12.95 10.93 14.33
CA LYS A 10 -13.41 12.30 14.44
C LYS A 10 -13.37 12.81 15.88
N LYS A 11 -13.72 11.97 16.87
CA LYS A 11 -13.56 12.30 18.28
C LYS A 11 -12.08 12.54 18.62
N ALA A 12 -11.17 11.73 18.09
CA ALA A 12 -9.73 11.91 18.26
C ALA A 12 -9.25 13.25 17.64
N LEU A 13 -9.72 13.61 16.45
CA LEU A 13 -9.42 14.90 15.82
C LEU A 13 -9.90 16.08 16.68
N HIS A 14 -11.15 16.03 17.17
CA HIS A 14 -11.67 17.08 18.05
C HIS A 14 -10.84 17.22 19.33
N ASN A 15 -10.43 16.11 19.93
CA ASN A 15 -9.56 16.14 21.10
C ASN A 15 -8.16 16.70 20.79
N PHE A 16 -7.57 16.29 19.66
CA PHE A 16 -6.30 16.82 19.17
C PHE A 16 -6.36 18.35 19.03
N LEU A 17 -7.42 18.87 18.39
CA LEU A 17 -7.62 20.30 18.21
C LEU A 17 -7.89 21.02 19.54
N LYS A 18 -8.67 20.43 20.45
CA LYS A 18 -8.89 20.98 21.81
C LYS A 18 -7.59 21.14 22.59
N ILE A 19 -6.71 20.14 22.52
CA ILE A 19 -5.39 20.19 23.19
C ILE A 19 -4.53 21.31 22.58
N LYS A 20 -4.53 21.43 21.25
CA LYS A 20 -3.73 22.44 20.54
C LYS A 20 -4.23 23.86 20.75
N TYR A 21 -5.51 24.10 20.53
CA TYR A 21 -6.09 25.44 20.49
C TYR A 21 -6.70 25.91 21.80
N LYS A 22 -7.05 25.00 22.69
CA LYS A 22 -7.73 25.25 23.99
C LYS A 22 -9.13 25.84 23.84
N THR A 23 -9.34 26.82 22.96
CA THR A 23 -10.65 27.46 22.72
C THR A 23 -11.00 27.48 21.25
N THR A 24 -12.31 27.56 20.95
CA THR A 24 -12.82 27.65 19.57
C THR A 24 -12.49 28.96 18.90
N GLU A 25 -12.36 30.04 19.64
CA GLU A 25 -12.00 31.37 19.13
C GLU A 25 -10.58 31.34 18.54
N LEU A 26 -9.61 30.72 19.21
CA LEU A 26 -8.26 30.56 18.70
C LEU A 26 -8.21 29.66 17.45
N LEU A 27 -8.99 28.58 17.42
CA LEU A 27 -9.13 27.74 16.24
C LEU A 27 -9.72 28.53 15.06
N ASN A 28 -10.85 29.23 15.31
CA ASN A 28 -11.55 30.04 14.30
C ASN A 28 -10.65 31.11 13.69
N SER A 29 -9.88 31.81 14.54
CA SER A 29 -8.91 32.80 14.09
C SER A 29 -7.81 32.18 13.21
N SER A 30 -7.35 30.98 13.53
CA SER A 30 -6.28 30.29 12.79
C SER A 30 -6.76 29.70 11.46
N TRP A 31 -7.99 29.21 11.41
CA TRP A 31 -8.55 28.52 10.23
C TRP A 31 -9.46 29.41 9.38
N GLY A 32 -9.82 30.61 9.85
CA GLY A 32 -10.82 31.47 9.19
C GLY A 32 -12.23 30.84 9.22
N THR A 33 -12.60 30.22 10.35
CA THR A 33 -13.90 29.55 10.56
C THR A 33 -14.75 30.26 11.61
N SER A 34 -15.98 29.81 11.80
CA SER A 34 -16.93 30.36 12.79
C SER A 34 -17.64 29.24 13.57
N ALA A 35 -16.90 28.19 13.94
CA ALA A 35 -17.45 27.09 14.75
C ALA A 35 -17.83 27.60 16.16
N THR A 36 -18.98 27.19 16.68
CA THR A 36 -19.43 27.51 18.03
C THR A 36 -18.80 26.62 19.10
N ASN A 37 -18.46 25.39 18.71
CA ASN A 37 -17.69 24.48 19.53
C ASN A 37 -16.88 23.51 18.64
N PHE A 38 -15.93 22.76 19.19
CA PHE A 38 -15.09 21.82 18.43
C PHE A 38 -15.88 20.70 17.76
N ASN A 39 -17.04 20.32 18.27
CA ASN A 39 -17.87 19.27 17.69
C ASN A 39 -18.62 19.75 16.44
N ASP A 40 -18.80 21.05 16.26
CA ASP A 40 -19.45 21.65 15.10
C ASP A 40 -18.56 21.77 13.88
N LEU A 41 -17.31 21.31 13.95
CA LEU A 41 -16.38 21.28 12.82
C LEU A 41 -16.84 20.26 11.77
N VAL A 42 -17.90 20.62 11.04
CA VAL A 42 -18.45 19.84 9.92
C VAL A 42 -18.25 20.60 8.62
N PHE A 43 -17.50 20.05 7.70
CA PHE A 43 -17.33 20.63 6.36
C PHE A 43 -18.29 19.98 5.37
N LYS A 44 -19.43 20.65 5.16
CA LYS A 44 -20.43 20.23 4.18
C LYS A 44 -19.84 20.28 2.78
N ASN A 45 -20.22 19.33 1.93
CA ASN A 45 -19.78 19.23 0.54
C ASN A 45 -18.25 19.21 0.33
N ARG A 46 -17.48 18.80 1.35
CA ARG A 46 -16.00 18.77 1.31
C ARG A 46 -15.35 20.14 1.04
N VAL A 47 -16.02 21.23 1.36
CA VAL A 47 -15.43 22.57 1.33
C VAL A 47 -14.63 22.77 2.61
N TYR A 48 -13.32 22.86 2.50
CA TYR A 48 -12.38 22.97 3.62
C TYR A 48 -11.84 24.39 3.74
N PRO A 49 -11.39 24.81 4.93
CA PRO A 49 -10.66 26.07 5.09
C PRO A 49 -9.44 26.13 4.16
N VAL A 50 -9.18 27.31 3.61
CA VAL A 50 -8.03 27.56 2.71
C VAL A 50 -6.80 27.99 3.52
N ALA A 51 -6.93 28.18 4.83
CA ALA A 51 -5.86 28.63 5.71
C ALA A 51 -4.72 27.59 5.75
N LYS A 52 -3.47 28.05 5.60
CA LYS A 52 -2.28 27.21 5.70
C LYS A 52 -2.23 26.44 7.02
N GLN A 53 -2.67 27.04 8.11
CA GLN A 53 -2.72 26.40 9.43
C GLN A 53 -3.67 25.21 9.46
N PHE A 54 -4.77 25.23 8.68
CA PHE A 54 -5.64 24.05 8.54
C PHE A 54 -4.90 22.87 7.91
N GLU A 55 -4.12 23.10 6.85
CA GLU A 55 -3.35 22.05 6.18
C GLU A 55 -2.27 21.47 7.13
N GLU A 56 -1.57 22.33 7.85
CA GLU A 56 -0.55 21.92 8.84
C GLU A 56 -1.16 21.10 9.98
N ASP A 57 -2.35 21.46 10.44
CA ASP A 57 -3.06 20.72 11.49
C ASP A 57 -3.57 19.35 11.00
N MET A 58 -4.07 19.30 9.77
CA MET A 58 -4.50 18.04 9.18
C MET A 58 -3.30 17.11 8.92
N GLN A 59 -2.18 17.66 8.50
CA GLN A 59 -0.93 16.89 8.36
C GLN A 59 -0.46 16.35 9.73
N SER A 60 -0.45 17.20 10.77
CA SER A 60 -0.07 16.77 12.12
C SER A 60 -1.03 15.74 12.72
N PHE A 61 -2.32 15.88 12.45
CA PHE A 61 -3.31 14.88 12.86
C PHE A 61 -3.17 13.57 12.07
N PHE A 62 -2.85 13.64 10.78
CA PHE A 62 -2.54 12.46 9.96
C PHE A 62 -1.35 11.69 10.54
N GLU A 63 -0.28 12.37 10.90
CA GLU A 63 0.89 11.76 11.55
C GLU A 63 0.52 11.08 12.88
N PHE A 64 -0.24 11.75 13.72
CA PHE A 64 -0.75 11.17 14.97
C PHE A 64 -1.62 9.93 14.72
N TYR A 65 -2.50 9.97 13.72
CA TYR A 65 -3.35 8.85 13.35
C TYR A 65 -2.53 7.64 12.88
N VAL A 66 -1.57 7.87 11.99
CA VAL A 66 -0.68 6.83 11.46
C VAL A 66 0.18 6.22 12.56
N GLU A 67 0.76 7.07 13.43
CA GLU A 67 1.55 6.63 14.58
C GLU A 67 0.72 5.74 15.52
N THR A 68 -0.49 6.18 15.84
CA THR A 68 -1.43 5.41 16.70
C THR A 68 -1.76 4.04 16.09
N TYR A 69 -2.00 4.00 14.77
CA TYR A 69 -2.31 2.76 14.08
C TYR A 69 -1.14 1.77 14.18
N PHE A 70 0.06 2.17 13.74
CA PHE A 70 1.21 1.26 13.71
C PHE A 70 1.66 0.87 15.11
N ALA A 71 1.68 1.79 16.08
CA ALA A 71 2.02 1.49 17.46
C ALA A 71 1.04 0.47 18.09
N THR A 72 -0.26 0.61 17.81
CA THR A 72 -1.29 -0.30 18.33
C THR A 72 -1.15 -1.70 17.74
N VAL A 73 -0.97 -1.78 16.41
CA VAL A 73 -0.84 -3.07 15.73
C VAL A 73 0.47 -3.76 16.11
N SER A 74 1.60 -3.04 16.13
CA SER A 74 2.90 -3.59 16.53
C SER A 74 2.84 -4.17 17.95
N LYS A 75 2.29 -3.41 18.90
CA LYS A 75 2.13 -3.89 20.27
C LYS A 75 1.29 -5.17 20.37
N ALA A 76 0.20 -5.25 19.61
CA ALA A 76 -0.63 -6.46 19.57
C ALA A 76 0.14 -7.62 18.91
N PHE A 77 0.89 -7.33 17.84
CA PHE A 77 1.69 -8.33 17.13
C PHE A 77 2.77 -8.93 18.03
N ASP A 78 3.47 -8.11 18.80
CA ASP A 78 4.51 -8.54 19.74
C ASP A 78 3.95 -9.48 20.82
N VAL A 79 2.70 -9.26 21.26
CA VAL A 79 2.04 -10.09 22.27
C VAL A 79 1.59 -11.43 21.68
N PHE A 80 0.98 -11.44 20.51
CA PHE A 80 0.34 -12.63 19.95
C PHE A 80 1.25 -13.40 18.99
N PHE A 81 2.25 -12.75 18.40
CA PHE A 81 3.14 -13.34 17.40
C PHE A 81 4.61 -12.97 17.64
N PRO A 82 5.16 -13.20 18.87
CA PRO A 82 6.48 -12.71 19.28
C PRO A 82 7.66 -13.23 18.45
N ASN A 83 7.45 -14.32 17.70
CA ASN A 83 8.49 -14.97 16.89
C ASN A 83 8.27 -14.76 15.37
N HIS A 84 7.44 -13.79 14.97
CA HIS A 84 7.13 -13.51 13.56
C HIS A 84 7.50 -12.08 13.22
N LEU A 85 7.90 -11.86 11.96
CA LEU A 85 8.16 -10.53 11.45
C LEU A 85 6.84 -9.81 11.13
N TYR A 86 6.70 -8.59 11.60
CA TYR A 86 5.59 -7.72 11.22
C TYR A 86 5.92 -7.00 9.90
N LEU A 87 5.27 -7.43 8.81
CA LEU A 87 5.52 -6.92 7.45
C LEU A 87 4.75 -5.61 7.14
N GLY A 88 4.01 -5.09 8.11
CA GLY A 88 3.27 -3.83 7.97
C GLY A 88 2.11 -3.88 6.97
N CYS A 89 1.80 -2.70 6.41
CA CYS A 89 0.84 -2.54 5.34
C CYS A 89 1.53 -2.56 3.98
N ARG A 90 0.85 -3.06 2.94
CA ARG A 90 1.32 -2.99 1.55
C ARG A 90 0.90 -1.65 0.94
N PHE A 91 1.83 -0.70 0.87
CA PHE A 91 1.56 0.64 0.37
C PHE A 91 1.38 0.65 -1.16
N HIS A 92 0.31 1.26 -1.63
CA HIS A 92 0.02 1.41 -3.05
C HIS A 92 -0.55 2.80 -3.38
N GLY A 93 -0.69 3.14 -4.66
CA GLY A 93 -1.22 4.43 -5.10
C GLY A 93 -0.48 5.61 -4.47
N ALA A 94 -1.20 6.60 -3.97
CA ALA A 94 -0.63 7.78 -3.31
C ALA A 94 0.16 7.43 -2.04
N ALA A 95 -0.23 6.37 -1.31
CA ALA A 95 0.49 5.93 -0.12
C ALA A 95 1.91 5.43 -0.44
N LYS A 96 2.15 4.89 -1.64
CA LYS A 96 3.47 4.47 -2.13
C LYS A 96 4.48 5.62 -2.21
N GLN A 97 4.01 6.86 -2.30
CA GLN A 97 4.86 8.06 -2.42
C GLN A 97 4.89 8.90 -1.15
N ASN A 98 4.11 8.55 -0.12
CA ASN A 98 4.02 9.33 1.10
C ASN A 98 5.16 9.00 2.07
N LYS A 99 6.23 9.80 2.00
CA LYS A 99 7.44 9.61 2.83
C LYS A 99 7.15 9.65 4.33
N VAL A 100 6.25 10.53 4.77
CA VAL A 100 5.90 10.65 6.21
C VAL A 100 5.26 9.37 6.72
N LEU A 101 4.35 8.78 5.93
CA LEU A 101 3.72 7.51 6.22
C LEU A 101 4.78 6.38 6.36
N HIS A 102 5.74 6.33 5.45
CA HIS A 102 6.80 5.32 5.48
C HIS A 102 7.75 5.52 6.67
N ASP A 103 8.14 6.76 6.95
CA ASP A 103 9.02 7.09 8.08
C ASP A 103 8.38 6.71 9.43
N ILE A 104 7.07 6.86 9.57
CA ILE A 104 6.33 6.42 10.75
C ILE A 104 6.24 4.89 10.78
N ALA A 105 5.76 4.27 9.69
CA ALA A 105 5.61 2.81 9.62
C ALA A 105 6.91 2.07 9.92
N SER A 106 8.05 2.57 9.43
CA SER A 106 9.36 1.95 9.63
C SER A 106 9.83 1.88 11.09
N LYS A 107 9.24 2.67 12.00
CA LYS A 107 9.53 2.56 13.44
C LYS A 107 8.91 1.31 14.07
N TYR A 108 7.83 0.78 13.47
CA TYR A 108 6.96 -0.22 14.06
C TYR A 108 6.95 -1.55 13.30
N THR A 109 7.47 -1.58 12.09
CA THR A 109 7.50 -2.77 11.24
C THR A 109 8.91 -3.30 11.08
N ASP A 110 9.06 -4.61 10.86
CA ASP A 110 10.35 -5.22 10.56
C ASP A 110 10.73 -5.05 9.09
N VAL A 111 9.73 -5.00 8.23
CA VAL A 111 9.85 -4.86 6.77
C VAL A 111 8.86 -3.82 6.28
N ILE A 112 9.20 -3.04 5.27
CA ILE A 112 8.27 -2.14 4.59
C ILE A 112 7.77 -2.77 3.30
N SER A 113 6.46 -2.87 3.14
CA SER A 113 5.85 -3.56 2.00
C SER A 113 5.17 -2.59 1.03
N PHE A 114 5.32 -2.86 -0.28
CA PHE A 114 4.73 -2.06 -1.34
C PHE A 114 4.03 -2.95 -2.38
N ASN A 115 2.93 -2.47 -2.95
CA ASN A 115 2.38 -3.03 -4.18
C ASN A 115 2.94 -2.22 -5.36
N ILE A 116 3.76 -2.86 -6.19
CA ILE A 116 4.49 -2.17 -7.27
C ILE A 116 4.11 -2.79 -8.62
N TYR A 117 3.06 -2.25 -9.22
CA TYR A 117 2.60 -2.62 -10.55
C TYR A 117 3.29 -1.75 -11.62
N GLU A 118 4.58 -2.06 -11.85
CA GLU A 118 5.41 -1.45 -12.90
C GLU A 118 6.04 -2.56 -13.75
N TYR A 119 6.66 -2.22 -14.89
CA TYR A 119 7.34 -3.21 -15.72
C TYR A 119 8.71 -3.61 -15.18
N GLY A 120 9.22 -2.90 -14.19
CA GLY A 120 10.46 -3.19 -13.47
C GLY A 120 10.56 -2.41 -12.18
N VAL A 121 11.57 -2.69 -11.38
CA VAL A 121 11.80 -2.07 -10.06
C VAL A 121 13.22 -1.52 -9.89
N LYS A 122 14.03 -1.55 -10.94
CA LYS A 122 15.41 -1.06 -10.93
C LYS A 122 15.53 0.37 -10.40
N ASP A 123 14.61 1.24 -10.82
CA ASP A 123 14.61 2.67 -10.46
C ASP A 123 13.71 2.98 -9.27
N PHE A 124 13.16 1.96 -8.61
CA PHE A 124 12.33 2.16 -7.43
C PHE A 124 13.20 2.64 -6.27
N ASN A 125 13.02 3.90 -5.90
CA ASN A 125 13.84 4.56 -4.90
C ASN A 125 13.03 4.84 -3.64
N PHE A 126 13.24 4.02 -2.63
CA PHE A 126 12.67 4.20 -1.31
C PHE A 126 13.79 4.46 -0.29
N LYS A 127 13.73 5.60 0.38
CA LYS A 127 14.70 5.98 1.41
C LYS A 127 13.97 6.44 2.67
N PRO A 128 13.54 5.52 3.52
CA PRO A 128 12.99 5.87 4.83
C PRO A 128 14.08 6.44 5.73
N LYS A 129 13.69 7.14 6.79
CA LYS A 129 14.62 7.60 7.83
C LYS A 129 15.26 6.43 8.59
N VAL A 130 14.52 5.34 8.73
CA VAL A 130 15.00 4.10 9.35
C VAL A 130 15.27 3.09 8.23
N ASP A 131 16.49 2.57 8.19
CA ASP A 131 16.87 1.55 7.22
C ASP A 131 16.12 0.24 7.51
N LYS A 132 15.31 -0.19 6.55
CA LYS A 132 14.50 -1.41 6.63
C LYS A 132 14.53 -2.14 5.30
N PRO A 133 14.50 -3.48 5.33
CA PRO A 133 14.31 -4.26 4.13
C PRO A 133 12.93 -3.97 3.52
N MET A 134 12.83 -4.10 2.20
CA MET A 134 11.58 -3.92 1.45
C MET A 134 11.04 -5.23 0.92
N LEU A 135 9.71 -5.35 0.93
CA LEU A 135 8.99 -6.44 0.30
C LEU A 135 8.05 -5.88 -0.78
N ILE A 136 8.08 -6.46 -1.96
CA ILE A 136 7.05 -6.24 -2.96
C ILE A 136 5.88 -7.17 -2.63
N GLY A 137 4.81 -6.60 -2.07
CA GLY A 137 3.65 -7.36 -1.59
C GLY A 137 2.72 -7.81 -2.71
N GLU A 138 2.69 -7.05 -3.82
CA GLU A 138 1.92 -7.41 -5.01
C GLU A 138 2.57 -6.85 -6.27
N PHE A 139 2.62 -7.66 -7.32
CA PHE A 139 2.85 -7.30 -8.71
C PHE A 139 2.29 -8.38 -9.63
N HIS A 140 1.98 -8.05 -10.86
CA HIS A 140 1.64 -9.02 -11.89
C HIS A 140 1.84 -8.47 -13.31
N PHE A 141 1.85 -9.37 -14.26
CA PHE A 141 1.65 -9.11 -15.68
C PHE A 141 0.51 -9.99 -16.14
N GLY A 142 -0.54 -9.40 -16.70
CA GLY A 142 -1.68 -10.16 -17.22
C GLY A 142 -1.70 -10.15 -18.74
N THR A 143 -2.43 -11.07 -19.34
CA THR A 143 -2.58 -11.14 -20.79
C THR A 143 -4.01 -11.43 -21.22
N THR A 144 -4.40 -10.93 -22.38
CA THR A 144 -5.72 -11.15 -23.00
C THR A 144 -5.73 -12.31 -23.99
N THR A 145 -4.66 -13.08 -24.12
CA THR A 145 -4.50 -14.12 -25.15
C THR A 145 -5.53 -15.25 -25.06
N ASN A 146 -6.19 -15.44 -23.93
CA ASN A 146 -7.21 -16.48 -23.74
C ASN A 146 -8.65 -15.94 -23.84
N GLY A 147 -8.87 -14.79 -24.46
CA GLY A 147 -10.19 -14.32 -24.87
C GLY A 147 -10.86 -13.36 -23.88
N VAL A 148 -11.73 -13.87 -22.99
CA VAL A 148 -12.66 -13.03 -22.21
C VAL A 148 -12.04 -12.25 -21.04
N TRP A 149 -10.79 -12.52 -20.68
CA TRP A 149 -10.12 -11.89 -19.54
C TRP A 149 -9.42 -10.60 -19.90
N GLY A 150 -9.39 -9.70 -18.92
CA GLY A 150 -8.56 -8.49 -18.95
C GLY A 150 -7.08 -8.79 -18.71
N GLY A 151 -6.22 -7.87 -19.20
CA GLY A 151 -4.76 -7.99 -19.13
C GLY A 151 -4.12 -7.52 -17.83
N GLY A 152 -4.90 -7.29 -16.77
CA GLY A 152 -4.37 -6.84 -15.49
C GLY A 152 -3.92 -5.38 -15.46
N LEU A 153 -3.26 -4.97 -14.38
CA LEU A 153 -2.74 -3.62 -14.19
C LEU A 153 -1.48 -3.35 -15.02
N LYS A 154 -0.72 -4.40 -15.36
CA LYS A 154 0.40 -4.37 -16.31
C LYS A 154 0.19 -5.48 -17.34
N HIS A 155 0.13 -5.09 -18.60
CA HIS A 155 -0.25 -5.96 -19.69
C HIS A 155 0.96 -6.62 -20.34
N ALA A 156 0.84 -7.93 -20.59
CA ALA A 156 1.75 -8.72 -21.42
C ALA A 156 1.08 -9.11 -22.74
N TYR A 157 1.81 -9.09 -23.83
CA TYR A 157 1.27 -9.33 -25.17
C TYR A 157 1.04 -10.82 -25.50
N SER A 158 1.72 -11.71 -24.77
CA SER A 158 1.61 -13.17 -24.92
C SER A 158 1.98 -13.88 -23.61
N LEU A 159 1.77 -15.18 -23.54
CA LEU A 159 2.21 -16.03 -22.41
C LEU A 159 3.73 -16.00 -22.24
N GLU A 160 4.46 -16.12 -23.33
CA GLU A 160 5.92 -16.02 -23.35
C GLU A 160 6.38 -14.65 -22.87
N ASN A 161 5.76 -13.56 -23.35
CA ASN A 161 6.08 -12.21 -22.88
C ASN A 161 5.74 -12.03 -21.38
N GLN A 162 4.66 -12.62 -20.89
CA GLN A 162 4.32 -12.62 -19.45
C GLN A 162 5.43 -13.30 -18.63
N ALA A 163 5.95 -14.42 -19.07
CA ALA A 163 7.05 -15.14 -18.41
C ALA A 163 8.37 -14.32 -18.44
N ASN A 164 8.68 -13.71 -19.58
CA ASN A 164 9.87 -12.86 -19.72
C ASN A 164 9.80 -11.62 -18.81
N LEU A 165 8.64 -10.98 -18.71
CA LEU A 165 8.42 -9.85 -17.80
C LEU A 165 8.53 -10.27 -16.34
N LEU A 166 8.06 -11.46 -15.96
CA LEU A 166 8.24 -12.02 -14.63
C LEU A 166 9.73 -12.20 -14.31
N GLU A 167 10.50 -12.81 -15.21
CA GLU A 167 11.94 -13.03 -15.02
C GLU A 167 12.71 -11.72 -14.90
N GLN A 168 12.44 -10.76 -15.78
CA GLN A 168 13.05 -9.44 -15.73
C GLN A 168 12.75 -8.74 -14.39
N TYR A 169 11.49 -8.69 -14.00
CA TYR A 169 11.07 -8.01 -12.76
C TYR A 169 11.72 -8.62 -11.52
N LEU A 170 11.73 -9.95 -11.42
CA LEU A 170 12.38 -10.65 -10.33
C LEU A 170 13.91 -10.47 -10.35
N GLY A 171 14.53 -10.43 -11.54
CA GLY A 171 15.95 -10.14 -11.70
C GLY A 171 16.32 -8.76 -11.17
N GLU A 172 15.55 -7.73 -11.51
CA GLU A 172 15.72 -6.38 -10.98
C GLU A 172 15.50 -6.33 -9.46
N ALA A 173 14.47 -7.02 -8.95
CA ALA A 173 14.19 -7.09 -7.52
C ALA A 173 15.34 -7.73 -6.73
N VAL A 174 15.92 -8.82 -7.23
CA VAL A 174 17.06 -9.51 -6.59
C VAL A 174 18.30 -8.62 -6.57
N GLN A 175 18.54 -7.84 -7.61
CA GLN A 175 19.69 -6.93 -7.68
C GLN A 175 19.49 -5.64 -6.87
N HIS A 176 18.26 -5.31 -6.50
CA HIS A 176 17.96 -4.11 -5.71
C HIS A 176 18.46 -4.27 -4.27
N PRO A 177 19.26 -3.33 -3.71
CA PRO A 177 19.93 -3.50 -2.41
C PRO A 177 18.97 -3.69 -1.24
N SER A 178 17.78 -3.12 -1.29
CA SER A 178 16.82 -3.13 -0.18
C SER A 178 15.68 -4.13 -0.35
N ILE A 179 15.43 -4.67 -1.56
CA ILE A 179 14.32 -5.62 -1.79
C ILE A 179 14.75 -7.02 -1.35
N VAL A 180 13.97 -7.62 -0.46
CA VAL A 180 14.23 -8.97 0.11
C VAL A 180 13.23 -10.03 -0.36
N GLY A 181 12.18 -9.63 -1.08
CA GLY A 181 11.19 -10.55 -1.63
C GLY A 181 10.17 -9.87 -2.51
N ALA A 182 9.49 -10.66 -3.33
CA ALA A 182 8.41 -10.22 -4.20
C ALA A 182 7.32 -11.28 -4.31
N HIS A 183 6.07 -10.87 -4.13
CA HIS A 183 4.90 -11.73 -4.18
C HIS A 183 4.09 -11.45 -5.43
N TRP A 184 3.89 -12.48 -6.23
CA TRP A 184 3.01 -12.40 -7.40
C TRP A 184 1.55 -12.32 -6.97
N PHE A 185 0.79 -11.41 -7.54
CA PHE A 185 -0.65 -11.30 -7.37
C PHE A 185 -1.33 -11.74 -8.68
N GLN A 186 -1.95 -12.90 -8.71
CA GLN A 186 -2.28 -13.85 -7.62
C GLN A 186 -2.09 -15.30 -8.07
N TRP A 187 -2.46 -16.29 -7.25
CA TRP A 187 -2.30 -17.71 -7.57
C TRP A 187 -3.17 -18.19 -8.74
N THR A 188 -4.47 -17.90 -8.69
CA THR A 188 -5.43 -18.27 -9.77
C THR A 188 -5.83 -17.05 -10.58
N ASP A 189 -6.24 -17.25 -11.84
CA ASP A 189 -6.94 -16.21 -12.59
C ASP A 189 -8.20 -15.74 -11.86
N GLN A 190 -8.57 -14.51 -12.09
CA GLN A 190 -9.84 -14.00 -11.57
C GLN A 190 -11.03 -14.61 -12.33
N PRO A 191 -12.24 -14.63 -11.74
CA PRO A 191 -13.42 -15.16 -12.42
C PRO A 191 -13.68 -14.43 -13.75
N ALA A 192 -13.99 -15.18 -14.81
CA ALA A 192 -14.28 -14.60 -16.12
C ALA A 192 -15.47 -13.61 -16.10
N THR A 193 -16.40 -13.83 -15.16
CA THR A 193 -17.57 -12.95 -14.92
C THR A 193 -17.24 -11.70 -14.08
N GLY A 194 -16.00 -11.58 -13.62
CA GLY A 194 -15.55 -10.52 -12.73
C GLY A 194 -15.70 -10.86 -11.24
N ARG A 195 -14.83 -10.27 -10.41
CA ARG A 195 -14.92 -10.39 -8.94
C ARG A 195 -16.14 -9.61 -8.43
N LEU A 196 -16.76 -10.13 -7.38
CA LEU A 196 -18.00 -9.57 -6.83
C LEU A 196 -17.86 -8.13 -6.33
N ASN A 197 -16.69 -7.77 -5.80
CA ASN A 197 -16.46 -6.48 -5.15
C ASN A 197 -16.10 -5.34 -6.11
N ASP A 198 -15.50 -5.61 -7.26
CA ASP A 198 -14.97 -4.59 -8.17
C ASP A 198 -15.08 -4.92 -9.67
N GLY A 199 -15.56 -6.14 -10.00
CA GLY A 199 -15.75 -6.58 -11.38
C GLY A 199 -14.47 -6.95 -12.12
N GLU A 200 -13.30 -6.96 -11.46
CA GLU A 200 -12.05 -7.38 -12.12
C GLU A 200 -12.11 -8.83 -12.59
N ASN A 201 -11.64 -9.07 -13.82
CA ASN A 201 -11.59 -10.39 -14.46
C ASN A 201 -10.23 -10.63 -15.10
N PHE A 202 -9.14 -10.38 -14.41
CA PHE A 202 -7.80 -10.44 -14.98
C PHE A 202 -7.27 -11.87 -15.11
N ARG A 203 -6.64 -12.15 -16.26
CA ARG A 203 -5.82 -13.34 -16.45
C ARG A 203 -4.40 -13.08 -15.97
N ILE A 204 -4.17 -13.33 -14.70
CA ILE A 204 -2.94 -13.04 -13.98
C ILE A 204 -2.44 -14.21 -13.11
N GLY A 205 -3.15 -15.33 -13.10
CA GLY A 205 -2.82 -16.49 -12.28
C GLY A 205 -1.56 -17.23 -12.72
N PHE A 206 -0.96 -17.98 -11.82
CA PHE A 206 -0.07 -19.09 -12.13
C PHE A 206 -0.84 -20.32 -12.62
N VAL A 207 -2.11 -20.40 -12.23
CA VAL A 207 -3.05 -21.41 -12.71
C VAL A 207 -4.32 -20.74 -13.22
N SER A 208 -5.00 -21.42 -14.13
CA SER A 208 -6.30 -21.00 -14.66
C SER A 208 -7.40 -21.13 -13.61
N VAL A 209 -8.61 -20.67 -13.92
CA VAL A 209 -9.83 -20.87 -13.10
C VAL A 209 -10.23 -22.35 -12.96
N THR A 210 -9.61 -23.24 -13.71
CA THR A 210 -9.80 -24.70 -13.64
C THR A 210 -8.57 -25.42 -13.11
N ASP A 211 -7.71 -24.71 -12.37
CA ASP A 211 -6.47 -25.21 -11.73
C ASP A 211 -5.43 -25.80 -12.70
N ILE A 212 -5.46 -25.40 -13.98
CA ILE A 212 -4.46 -25.81 -14.97
C ILE A 212 -3.27 -24.84 -14.90
N PRO A 213 -2.03 -25.35 -14.60
CA PRO A 213 -0.84 -24.52 -14.53
C PRO A 213 -0.44 -23.89 -15.87
N TYR A 214 -0.04 -22.64 -15.86
CA TYR A 214 0.59 -21.96 -17.01
C TYR A 214 2.07 -22.30 -17.04
N GLN A 215 2.46 -23.23 -17.93
CA GLN A 215 3.80 -23.83 -17.95
C GLN A 215 4.92 -22.83 -18.17
N ASP A 216 4.69 -21.77 -18.93
CA ASP A 216 5.69 -20.70 -19.15
C ASP A 216 6.07 -20.02 -17.82
N LEU A 217 5.07 -19.62 -17.01
CA LEU A 217 5.29 -19.03 -15.69
C LEU A 217 5.97 -20.01 -14.73
N VAL A 218 5.51 -21.27 -14.72
CA VAL A 218 6.07 -22.31 -13.84
C VAL A 218 7.53 -22.60 -14.21
N THR A 219 7.84 -22.68 -15.49
CA THR A 219 9.20 -22.98 -15.99
C THR A 219 10.17 -21.86 -15.61
N VAL A 220 9.81 -20.60 -15.88
CA VAL A 220 10.61 -19.43 -15.54
C VAL A 220 10.81 -19.32 -14.03
N SER A 221 9.75 -19.49 -13.24
CA SER A 221 9.86 -19.42 -11.77
C SER A 221 10.77 -20.49 -11.19
N LYS A 222 10.72 -21.73 -11.71
CA LYS A 222 11.62 -22.81 -11.29
C LYS A 222 13.07 -22.53 -11.65
N ALA A 223 13.31 -22.01 -12.85
CA ALA A 223 14.66 -21.65 -13.31
C ALA A 223 15.24 -20.51 -12.48
N PHE A 224 14.42 -19.48 -12.23
CA PHE A 224 14.80 -18.35 -11.39
C PHE A 224 15.14 -18.77 -9.95
N ALA A 225 14.26 -19.56 -9.31
CA ALA A 225 14.46 -20.03 -7.94
C ALA A 225 15.75 -20.84 -7.75
N LYS A 226 16.21 -21.63 -8.75
CA LYS A 226 17.46 -22.36 -8.72
C LYS A 226 18.70 -21.44 -8.70
N ASN A 227 18.58 -20.24 -9.24
CA ASN A 227 19.71 -19.33 -9.46
C ASN A 227 19.68 -18.08 -8.56
N ILE A 228 18.62 -17.87 -7.79
CA ILE A 228 18.39 -16.62 -7.04
C ILE A 228 19.56 -16.20 -6.15
N PHE A 229 20.18 -17.14 -5.43
CA PHE A 229 21.35 -16.85 -4.57
C PHE A 229 22.58 -16.45 -5.37
N LYS A 230 22.79 -17.03 -6.56
CA LYS A 230 23.91 -16.67 -7.44
C LYS A 230 23.71 -15.28 -8.08
N MET A 231 22.46 -14.84 -8.19
CA MET A 231 22.13 -13.51 -8.76
C MET A 231 22.27 -12.41 -7.72
N ARG A 232 22.13 -12.76 -6.42
CA ARG A 232 22.19 -11.80 -5.30
C ARG A 232 23.62 -11.56 -4.83
N PHE A 233 24.48 -12.58 -4.87
CA PHE A 233 25.85 -12.63 -4.34
C PHE A 233 26.86 -13.01 -5.43
#